data_6be4d347134fd49b1b4bfa41ed466c3b
#
_entry.id   6be4d347134fd49b1b4bfa41ed466c3b
#
_cell.length_a   1.000
_cell.length_b   1.000
_cell.length_c   1.000
_cell.angle_alpha   90.00
_cell.angle_beta   90.00
_cell.angle_gamma   90.00
#
_symmetry.space_group_name_H-M   'P 1'
#
loop_
_entity.id
_entity.type
_entity.pdbx_description
1 polymer ?
#
loop_
_entity_poly.entity_id
_entity_poly.type
_entity_poly.pdbx_seq_one_letter_code
_entity_poly.pdbx_strand_id
1 'polypeptide(L)'
;MKITKITSHVLGYDLPETLGYSQQYYKKRTSHIVEVETDEGVTGWGECFGPGNIAFANKGIVEKVIQPIVLGMQALDRDVIWHKVYNLMRDHGQKGMPLQALSGVDIALWDIAGKAANLPLYKMIGGAHRDKVEVYGYGMMLRPENINSLISRFKEESAEIKEMGFKALKMKVGVGPKDDIKLIEAVREGIGDSFRFMVDANHGYTTHDALYVGRAMEEFSPYWFEEPVAPEDLDGYRELRALLKVNISGGEAEFNRWGWRKLLESRGLDIAQPEVCALGGISEYLRVLALCHSHFTPVVNHVWGSAIAVAVNLHLLAAMPPLPGGLFPWEPMLEFDTTHNHFIDDLLTVSLDIKNQVKSNNGTVSLPNGPGLGVTPQRDFLNKFRIDS
;
A
#
# COMPACT_ATOMS: atom_id res chain seq x y z
N MET A 1 11.73 9.38 27.14
CA MET A 1 11.34 9.82 25.77
C MET A 1 9.81 9.91 25.73
N LYS A 2 9.28 11.06 26.10
CA LYS A 2 7.82 11.32 26.14
C LYS A 2 7.38 12.05 24.89
N ILE A 3 6.20 11.73 24.40
CA ILE A 3 5.57 12.44 23.27
C ILE A 3 5.22 13.85 23.72
N THR A 4 5.73 14.86 23.03
CA THR A 4 5.48 16.29 23.34
C THR A 4 4.54 16.93 22.35
N LYS A 5 4.51 16.47 21.10
CA LYS A 5 3.69 17.05 20.04
C LYS A 5 3.44 16.06 18.92
N ILE A 6 2.28 16.16 18.29
CA ILE A 6 1.97 15.50 17.02
C ILE A 6 1.53 16.59 16.03
N THR A 7 2.15 16.60 14.86
CA THR A 7 1.79 17.52 13.77
C THR A 7 1.32 16.72 12.56
N SER A 8 0.15 17.07 12.06
CA SER A 8 -0.36 16.54 10.80
C SER A 8 0.00 17.48 9.65
N HIS A 9 0.48 16.92 8.55
CA HIS A 9 0.77 17.62 7.30
C HIS A 9 -0.12 17.02 6.20
N VAL A 10 -1.22 17.69 5.87
CA VAL A 10 -2.03 17.32 4.70
C VAL A 10 -1.46 18.02 3.49
N LEU A 11 -0.94 17.23 2.56
CA LEU A 11 -0.28 17.69 1.35
C LEU A 11 -1.17 17.45 0.14
N GLY A 12 -1.06 18.30 -0.89
CA GLY A 12 -1.83 18.13 -2.12
C GLY A 12 -1.25 18.91 -3.29
N TYR A 13 -1.47 18.36 -4.49
CA TYR A 13 -1.20 19.04 -5.76
C TYR A 13 -2.15 18.55 -6.84
N ASP A 14 -2.38 19.40 -7.85
CA ASP A 14 -3.20 19.05 -8.98
C ASP A 14 -2.42 18.19 -9.99
N LEU A 15 -3.02 17.11 -10.45
CA LEU A 15 -2.45 16.25 -11.47
C LEU A 15 -2.54 16.90 -12.84
N PRO A 16 -1.60 16.65 -13.76
CA PRO A 16 -1.65 17.18 -15.13
C PRO A 16 -2.85 16.65 -15.91
N GLU A 17 -3.30 15.44 -15.60
CA GLU A 17 -4.48 14.80 -16.20
C GLU A 17 -5.38 14.18 -15.14
N THR A 18 -6.63 13.89 -15.51
CA THR A 18 -7.57 13.18 -14.64
C THR A 18 -7.26 11.69 -14.68
N LEU A 19 -7.00 11.11 -13.51
CA LEU A 19 -6.79 9.67 -13.33
C LEU A 19 -7.98 9.06 -12.61
N GLY A 20 -8.11 7.73 -12.68
CA GLY A 20 -9.19 7.03 -12.01
C GLY A 20 -8.95 5.55 -11.83
N TYR A 21 -9.87 4.96 -11.11
CA TYR A 21 -10.04 3.53 -10.93
C TYR A 21 -11.56 3.23 -10.95
N SER A 22 -11.99 2.01 -10.81
CA SER A 22 -13.39 1.62 -11.00
C SER A 22 -14.42 2.44 -10.21
N GLN A 23 -14.03 3.07 -9.08
CA GLN A 23 -14.95 3.78 -8.19
C GLN A 23 -15.04 5.28 -8.45
N GLN A 24 -13.97 5.91 -8.96
CA GLN A 24 -13.96 7.36 -9.17
C GLN A 24 -12.84 7.86 -10.08
N TYR A 25 -13.04 9.05 -10.63
CA TYR A 25 -11.99 9.85 -11.24
C TYR A 25 -11.55 10.96 -10.28
N TYR A 26 -10.25 11.30 -10.31
CA TYR A 26 -9.68 12.35 -9.48
C TYR A 26 -8.63 13.17 -10.25
N LYS A 27 -8.47 14.43 -9.88
CA LYS A 27 -7.50 15.37 -10.48
C LYS A 27 -6.55 15.97 -9.45
N LYS A 28 -6.66 15.55 -8.21
CA LYS A 28 -5.80 16.01 -7.13
C LYS A 28 -5.20 14.80 -6.41
N ARG A 29 -3.88 14.82 -6.21
CA ARG A 29 -3.21 13.84 -5.36
C ARG A 29 -3.01 14.45 -3.98
N THR A 30 -3.25 13.67 -2.94
CA THR A 30 -3.09 14.07 -1.54
C THR A 30 -2.33 13.02 -0.77
N SER A 31 -1.63 13.44 0.31
CA SER A 31 -1.00 12.56 1.29
C SER A 31 -1.16 13.18 2.67
N HIS A 32 -1.27 12.36 3.70
CA HIS A 32 -1.32 12.79 5.10
C HIS A 32 -0.13 12.23 5.88
N ILE A 33 0.85 13.08 6.11
CA ILE A 33 2.06 12.75 6.86
C ILE A 33 1.89 13.15 8.32
N VAL A 34 2.30 12.27 9.23
CA VAL A 34 2.28 12.48 10.67
C VAL A 34 3.71 12.63 11.18
N GLU A 35 3.95 13.69 11.94
CA GLU A 35 5.19 13.97 12.64
C GLU A 35 4.95 13.88 14.15
N VAL A 36 5.74 13.04 14.85
CA VAL A 36 5.69 12.89 16.31
C VAL A 36 7.01 13.35 16.90
N GLU A 37 6.96 14.33 17.81
CA GLU A 37 8.12 14.89 18.51
C GLU A 37 8.19 14.39 19.96
N THR A 38 9.40 14.24 20.49
CA THR A 38 9.64 13.80 21.87
C THR A 38 10.44 14.81 22.67
N ASP A 39 10.38 14.72 24.01
CA ASP A 39 11.14 15.57 24.95
C ASP A 39 12.68 15.35 24.88
N GLU A 40 13.15 14.31 24.18
CA GLU A 40 14.56 14.04 23.94
C GLU A 40 15.04 14.49 22.56
N GLY A 41 14.19 15.21 21.81
CA GLY A 41 14.51 15.77 20.48
C GLY A 41 14.47 14.75 19.34
N VAL A 42 14.04 13.51 19.59
CA VAL A 42 13.84 12.52 18.53
C VAL A 42 12.49 12.75 17.88
N THR A 43 12.48 12.84 16.55
CA THR A 43 11.26 13.01 15.74
C THR A 43 11.03 11.78 14.88
N GLY A 44 9.81 11.26 14.89
CA GLY A 44 9.36 10.17 14.03
C GLY A 44 8.38 10.62 12.96
N TRP A 45 8.39 9.91 11.85
CA TRP A 45 7.56 10.16 10.69
C TRP A 45 6.67 8.95 10.38
N GLY A 46 5.42 9.22 10.04
CA GLY A 46 4.46 8.20 9.59
C GLY A 46 3.54 8.75 8.53
N GLU A 47 2.72 7.88 7.97
CA GLU A 47 1.74 8.25 6.96
C GLU A 47 0.41 7.57 7.26
N CYS A 48 -0.68 8.33 7.10
CA CYS A 48 -2.04 7.81 7.12
C CYS A 48 -2.52 7.61 5.69
N PHE A 49 -2.97 6.41 5.34
CA PHE A 49 -3.70 6.21 4.08
C PHE A 49 -4.99 7.03 4.10
N GLY A 50 -5.25 7.77 3.03
CA GLY A 50 -6.47 8.57 2.97
C GLY A 50 -6.41 9.58 1.83
N PRO A 51 -6.73 9.15 0.59
CA PRO A 51 -6.73 10.03 -0.57
C PRO A 51 -7.83 11.09 -0.50
N GLY A 52 -7.61 12.21 -1.16
CA GLY A 52 -8.58 13.28 -1.27
C GLY A 52 -8.94 13.89 0.10
N ASN A 53 -10.23 14.10 0.31
CA ASN A 53 -10.74 14.72 1.53
C ASN A 53 -10.63 13.82 2.78
N ILE A 54 -10.35 12.52 2.62
CA ILE A 54 -10.13 11.60 3.75
C ILE A 54 -8.90 12.03 4.56
N ALA A 55 -7.88 12.61 3.93
CA ALA A 55 -6.70 13.16 4.61
C ALA A 55 -7.08 14.21 5.69
N PHE A 56 -8.06 15.07 5.43
CA PHE A 56 -8.53 16.06 6.41
C PHE A 56 -9.31 15.43 7.57
N ALA A 57 -10.11 14.40 7.29
CA ALA A 57 -10.80 13.64 8.33
C ALA A 57 -9.80 12.94 9.25
N ASN A 58 -8.81 12.27 8.67
CA ASN A 58 -7.71 11.63 9.42
C ASN A 58 -6.91 12.63 10.24
N LYS A 59 -6.61 13.83 9.70
CA LYS A 59 -6.00 14.94 10.47
C LYS A 59 -6.83 15.28 11.70
N GLY A 60 -8.14 15.44 11.54
CA GLY A 60 -9.05 15.73 12.65
C GLY A 60 -8.98 14.66 13.74
N ILE A 61 -8.93 13.38 13.36
CA ILE A 61 -8.80 12.27 14.31
C ILE A 61 -7.43 12.28 14.99
N VAL A 62 -6.34 12.46 14.25
CA VAL A 62 -4.98 12.55 14.82
C VAL A 62 -4.88 13.67 15.84
N GLU A 63 -5.29 14.89 15.47
CA GLU A 63 -5.08 16.09 16.29
C GLU A 63 -6.08 16.24 17.44
N LYS A 64 -7.34 15.85 17.24
CA LYS A 64 -8.43 16.10 18.21
C LYS A 64 -8.77 14.88 19.06
N VAL A 65 -8.47 13.68 18.58
CA VAL A 65 -8.77 12.42 19.29
C VAL A 65 -7.51 11.75 19.80
N ILE A 66 -6.54 11.44 18.92
CA ILE A 66 -5.38 10.65 19.30
C ILE A 66 -4.38 11.49 20.11
N GLN A 67 -4.00 12.68 19.66
CA GLN A 67 -2.99 13.51 20.32
C GLN A 67 -3.29 13.75 21.81
N PRO A 68 -4.52 14.16 22.24
CA PRO A 68 -4.81 14.36 23.65
C PRO A 68 -4.65 13.11 24.53
N ILE A 69 -4.78 11.91 23.93
CA ILE A 69 -4.64 10.63 24.65
C ILE A 69 -3.16 10.30 24.89
N VAL A 70 -2.29 10.60 23.90
CA VAL A 70 -0.93 10.10 23.86
C VAL A 70 0.12 11.11 24.32
N LEU A 71 -0.20 12.40 24.41
CA LEU A 71 0.71 13.41 24.95
C LEU A 71 1.19 13.04 26.34
N GLY A 72 2.52 13.12 26.55
CA GLY A 72 3.20 12.75 27.81
C GLY A 72 3.41 11.25 28.01
N MET A 73 2.86 10.38 27.14
CA MET A 73 3.15 8.93 27.17
C MET A 73 4.56 8.63 26.65
N GLN A 74 5.12 7.50 27.08
CA GLN A 74 6.40 7.01 26.59
C GLN A 74 6.28 6.56 25.13
N ALA A 75 7.00 7.20 24.21
CA ALA A 75 6.94 6.90 22.77
C ALA A 75 7.34 5.43 22.45
N LEU A 76 8.14 4.81 23.29
CA LEU A 76 8.57 3.42 23.12
C LEU A 76 7.52 2.38 23.54
N ASP A 77 6.50 2.79 24.30
CA ASP A 77 5.39 1.92 24.72
C ASP A 77 4.31 1.79 23.63
N ARG A 78 4.74 1.51 22.39
CA ARG A 78 3.89 1.50 21.19
C ARG A 78 2.64 0.65 21.33
N ASP A 79 2.78 -0.56 21.87
CA ASP A 79 1.66 -1.48 22.03
C ASP A 79 0.63 -0.97 23.06
N VAL A 80 1.11 -0.36 24.13
CA VAL A 80 0.26 0.27 25.17
C VAL A 80 -0.52 1.45 24.55
N ILE A 81 0.17 2.29 23.78
CA ILE A 81 -0.43 3.43 23.07
C ILE A 81 -1.48 2.92 22.08
N TRP A 82 -1.12 1.95 21.23
CA TRP A 82 -2.03 1.36 20.25
C TRP A 82 -3.33 0.87 20.89
N HIS A 83 -3.24 0.06 21.94
CA HIS A 83 -4.42 -0.49 22.60
C HIS A 83 -5.25 0.59 23.31
N LYS A 84 -4.60 1.57 23.94
CA LYS A 84 -5.30 2.68 24.60
C LYS A 84 -6.11 3.50 23.59
N VAL A 85 -5.51 3.86 22.48
CA VAL A 85 -6.17 4.63 21.41
C VAL A 85 -7.30 3.81 20.77
N TYR A 86 -7.00 2.57 20.36
CA TYR A 86 -7.99 1.69 19.74
C TYR A 86 -9.21 1.44 20.65
N ASN A 87 -8.97 1.14 21.93
CA ASN A 87 -10.07 0.87 22.86
C ASN A 87 -10.98 2.09 23.04
N LEU A 88 -10.42 3.30 23.02
CA LEU A 88 -11.19 4.53 23.14
C LEU A 88 -12.01 4.85 21.88
N MET A 89 -11.50 4.48 20.71
CA MET A 89 -12.17 4.69 19.42
C MET A 89 -13.12 3.55 19.03
N ARG A 90 -13.06 2.39 19.70
CA ARG A 90 -13.76 1.15 19.30
C ARG A 90 -15.25 1.33 19.05
N ASP A 91 -15.93 2.09 19.87
CA ASP A 91 -17.38 2.33 19.77
C ASP A 91 -17.72 3.31 18.63
N HIS A 92 -16.73 4.02 18.09
CA HIS A 92 -16.89 5.06 17.07
C HIS A 92 -16.34 4.64 15.69
N GLY A 93 -15.58 3.57 15.61
CA GLY A 93 -15.06 3.05 14.33
C GLY A 93 -14.00 1.97 14.52
N GLN A 94 -14.35 0.75 14.18
CA GLN A 94 -13.44 -0.40 14.25
C GLN A 94 -12.65 -0.59 12.95
N LYS A 95 -13.04 0.08 11.88
CA LYS A 95 -12.46 0.06 10.53
C LYS A 95 -12.41 1.49 9.99
N GLY A 96 -11.70 1.68 8.87
CA GLY A 96 -11.67 2.94 8.14
C GLY A 96 -10.82 4.02 8.81
N MET A 97 -11.29 5.27 8.72
CA MET A 97 -10.55 6.47 9.12
C MET A 97 -9.90 6.43 10.52
N PRO A 98 -10.55 5.88 11.59
CA PRO A 98 -9.90 5.79 12.90
C PRO A 98 -8.60 4.94 12.87
N LEU A 99 -8.60 3.85 12.10
CA LEU A 99 -7.43 2.99 11.97
C LEU A 99 -6.38 3.61 11.03
N GLN A 100 -6.80 4.29 9.98
CA GLN A 100 -5.89 5.05 9.11
C GLN A 100 -5.13 6.13 9.92
N ALA A 101 -5.84 6.89 10.76
CA ALA A 101 -5.24 7.89 11.63
C ALA A 101 -4.27 7.26 12.65
N LEU A 102 -4.66 6.14 13.28
CA LEU A 102 -3.80 5.40 14.19
C LEU A 102 -2.57 4.84 13.49
N SER A 103 -2.69 4.41 12.23
CA SER A 103 -1.57 3.88 11.44
C SER A 103 -0.43 4.89 11.32
N GLY A 104 -0.74 6.14 10.95
CA GLY A 104 0.29 7.17 10.81
C GLY A 104 1.03 7.45 12.13
N VAL A 105 0.31 7.47 13.24
CA VAL A 105 0.93 7.65 14.57
C VAL A 105 1.77 6.44 14.96
N ASP A 106 1.27 5.22 14.77
CA ASP A 106 2.01 3.99 15.10
C ASP A 106 3.30 3.86 14.28
N ILE A 107 3.24 4.15 12.98
CA ILE A 107 4.43 4.16 12.10
C ILE A 107 5.46 5.17 12.61
N ALA A 108 5.05 6.39 12.99
CA ALA A 108 5.95 7.39 13.54
C ALA A 108 6.59 6.95 14.87
N LEU A 109 5.86 6.25 15.72
CA LEU A 109 6.40 5.68 16.96
C LEU A 109 7.41 4.55 16.70
N TRP A 110 7.21 3.75 15.67
CA TRP A 110 8.20 2.75 15.24
C TRP A 110 9.47 3.40 14.67
N ASP A 111 9.33 4.51 13.94
CA ASP A 111 10.45 5.32 13.45
C ASP A 111 11.26 5.90 14.62
N ILE A 112 10.60 6.47 15.65
CA ILE A 112 11.23 6.93 16.89
C ILE A 112 12.02 5.80 17.56
N ALA A 113 11.41 4.62 17.67
CA ALA A 113 12.05 3.49 18.34
C ALA A 113 13.32 3.03 17.60
N GLY A 114 13.28 2.96 16.27
CA GLY A 114 14.45 2.63 15.47
C GLY A 114 15.55 3.69 15.59
N LYS A 115 15.18 4.98 15.58
CA LYS A 115 16.11 6.10 15.79
C LYS A 115 16.75 6.07 17.20
N ALA A 116 15.95 5.84 18.23
CA ALA A 116 16.43 5.73 19.60
C ALA A 116 17.39 4.55 19.81
N ALA A 117 17.13 3.43 19.14
CA ALA A 117 18.00 2.26 19.16
C ALA A 117 19.18 2.34 18.18
N ASN A 118 19.22 3.36 17.33
CA ASN A 118 20.16 3.49 16.21
C ASN A 118 20.16 2.26 15.28
N LEU A 119 18.96 1.72 14.99
CA LEU A 119 18.76 0.54 14.16
C LEU A 119 17.71 0.85 13.06
N PRO A 120 17.88 0.34 11.83
CA PRO A 120 16.83 0.39 10.83
C PRO A 120 15.62 -0.46 11.27
N LEU A 121 14.42 -0.06 10.82
CA LEU A 121 13.17 -0.69 11.23
C LEU A 121 13.14 -2.21 11.04
N TYR A 122 13.64 -2.73 9.90
CA TYR A 122 13.66 -4.18 9.69
C TYR A 122 14.47 -4.94 10.75
N LYS A 123 15.51 -4.32 11.34
CA LYS A 123 16.26 -4.90 12.47
C LYS A 123 15.43 -4.90 13.76
N MET A 124 14.63 -3.87 13.98
CA MET A 124 13.72 -3.81 15.13
C MET A 124 12.60 -4.86 15.06
N ILE A 125 12.22 -5.30 13.86
CA ILE A 125 11.19 -6.31 13.62
C ILE A 125 11.75 -7.74 13.81
N GLY A 126 13.07 -7.93 13.64
CA GLY A 126 13.70 -9.26 13.81
C GLY A 126 14.82 -9.57 12.81
N GLY A 127 15.06 -8.70 11.86
CA GLY A 127 16.10 -8.83 10.84
C GLY A 127 15.54 -8.97 9.44
N ALA A 128 16.41 -8.91 8.44
CA ALA A 128 16.04 -9.04 7.04
C ALA A 128 16.19 -10.49 6.57
N HIS A 129 15.15 -11.04 5.97
CA HIS A 129 15.19 -12.32 5.26
C HIS A 129 15.70 -12.16 3.81
N ARG A 130 15.71 -10.92 3.29
CA ARG A 130 16.25 -10.55 1.98
C ARG A 130 16.91 -9.18 2.04
N ASP A 131 17.93 -8.98 1.23
CA ASP A 131 18.69 -7.72 1.12
C ASP A 131 18.20 -6.82 0.00
N LYS A 132 17.38 -7.37 -0.90
CA LYS A 132 16.74 -6.68 -2.02
C LYS A 132 15.28 -7.13 -2.14
N VAL A 133 14.43 -6.24 -2.63
CA VAL A 133 13.01 -6.50 -2.88
C VAL A 133 12.72 -6.31 -4.36
N GLU A 134 12.04 -7.28 -4.98
CA GLU A 134 11.51 -7.14 -6.34
C GLU A 134 10.39 -6.09 -6.36
N VAL A 135 10.31 -5.31 -7.44
CA VAL A 135 9.35 -4.21 -7.57
C VAL A 135 8.46 -4.44 -8.78
N TYR A 136 7.16 -4.32 -8.60
CA TYR A 136 6.23 -4.19 -9.72
C TYR A 136 5.73 -2.76 -9.88
N GLY A 137 5.59 -2.32 -11.14
CA GLY A 137 5.08 -0.99 -11.44
C GLY A 137 3.58 -0.99 -11.60
N TYR A 138 2.91 0.09 -11.19
CA TYR A 138 1.56 0.39 -11.64
C TYR A 138 1.49 1.80 -12.23
N GLY A 139 0.64 2.03 -13.21
CA GLY A 139 0.53 3.33 -13.88
C GLY A 139 -0.63 3.40 -14.86
N MET A 140 -1.14 2.27 -15.32
CA MET A 140 -2.29 2.18 -16.23
C MET A 140 -3.59 2.45 -15.46
N MET A 141 -3.74 3.73 -15.06
CA MET A 141 -4.94 4.23 -14.41
C MET A 141 -6.04 4.48 -15.43
N LEU A 142 -7.30 4.31 -15.07
CA LEU A 142 -8.42 4.67 -15.91
C LEU A 142 -8.44 6.20 -16.14
N ARG A 143 -8.93 6.61 -17.31
CA ARG A 143 -9.12 8.01 -17.70
C ARG A 143 -10.50 8.19 -18.32
N PRO A 144 -11.09 9.39 -18.24
CA PRO A 144 -12.41 9.66 -18.82
C PRO A 144 -12.30 9.82 -20.37
N GLU A 145 -11.83 8.76 -21.02
CA GLU A 145 -11.59 8.66 -22.46
C GLU A 145 -12.47 7.57 -23.08
N ASN A 146 -12.58 7.54 -24.40
CA ASN A 146 -13.23 6.43 -25.09
C ASN A 146 -12.34 5.16 -25.01
N ILE A 147 -12.96 4.00 -25.17
CA ILE A 147 -12.28 2.72 -24.99
C ILE A 147 -11.09 2.52 -25.96
N ASN A 148 -11.18 2.98 -27.21
CA ASN A 148 -10.09 2.82 -28.17
C ASN A 148 -8.86 3.64 -27.77
N SER A 149 -9.04 4.84 -27.21
CA SER A 149 -7.95 5.64 -26.66
C SER A 149 -7.31 4.94 -25.46
N LEU A 150 -8.11 4.37 -24.55
CA LEU A 150 -7.61 3.62 -23.40
C LEU A 150 -6.82 2.37 -23.83
N ILE A 151 -7.29 1.63 -24.82
CA ILE A 151 -6.59 0.46 -25.37
C ILE A 151 -5.20 0.84 -25.88
N SER A 152 -5.10 1.88 -26.72
CA SER A 152 -3.81 2.34 -27.24
C SER A 152 -2.87 2.77 -26.12
N ARG A 153 -3.38 3.59 -25.20
CA ARG A 153 -2.63 4.08 -24.04
C ARG A 153 -2.14 2.96 -23.13
N PHE A 154 -2.97 1.99 -22.79
CA PHE A 154 -2.59 0.88 -21.92
C PHE A 154 -1.51 0.01 -22.55
N LYS A 155 -1.58 -0.21 -23.87
CA LYS A 155 -0.54 -0.92 -24.62
C LYS A 155 0.79 -0.16 -24.58
N GLU A 156 0.77 1.17 -24.77
CA GLU A 156 1.97 2.02 -24.73
C GLU A 156 2.56 2.08 -23.30
N GLU A 157 1.76 2.45 -22.30
CA GLU A 157 2.20 2.56 -20.90
C GLU A 157 2.75 1.22 -20.36
N SER A 158 2.16 0.10 -20.74
CA SER A 158 2.65 -1.21 -20.35
C SER A 158 4.03 -1.54 -20.91
N ALA A 159 4.26 -1.17 -22.18
CA ALA A 159 5.58 -1.30 -22.80
C ALA A 159 6.62 -0.37 -22.15
N GLU A 160 6.25 0.87 -21.83
CA GLU A 160 7.12 1.82 -21.11
C GLU A 160 7.54 1.30 -19.73
N ILE A 161 6.60 0.76 -18.93
CA ILE A 161 6.90 0.16 -17.62
C ILE A 161 7.91 -0.98 -17.77
N LYS A 162 7.76 -1.81 -18.78
CA LYS A 162 8.73 -2.88 -19.09
C LYS A 162 10.10 -2.30 -19.44
N GLU A 163 10.18 -1.24 -20.26
CA GLU A 163 11.43 -0.57 -20.63
C GLU A 163 12.11 0.14 -19.45
N MET A 164 11.33 0.60 -18.45
CA MET A 164 11.87 1.13 -17.19
C MET A 164 12.64 0.07 -16.39
N GLY A 165 12.53 -1.22 -16.73
CA GLY A 165 13.25 -2.33 -16.09
C GLY A 165 12.46 -3.09 -15.03
N PHE A 166 11.19 -2.77 -14.80
CA PHE A 166 10.30 -3.56 -13.95
C PHE A 166 10.15 -4.99 -14.49
N LYS A 167 9.86 -5.95 -13.62
CA LYS A 167 9.67 -7.36 -13.98
C LYS A 167 8.21 -7.79 -13.92
N ALA A 168 7.37 -6.94 -13.37
CA ALA A 168 5.94 -7.13 -13.30
C ALA A 168 5.23 -5.76 -13.33
N LEU A 169 3.96 -5.76 -13.70
CA LEU A 169 3.12 -4.57 -13.67
C LEU A 169 1.69 -4.90 -13.24
N LYS A 170 0.97 -3.88 -12.74
CA LYS A 170 -0.44 -3.95 -12.39
C LYS A 170 -1.22 -2.91 -13.19
N MET A 171 -2.36 -3.33 -13.75
CA MET A 171 -3.29 -2.49 -14.50
C MET A 171 -4.62 -2.35 -13.76
N LYS A 172 -5.33 -1.24 -13.98
CA LYS A 172 -6.69 -1.04 -13.50
C LYS A 172 -7.71 -1.45 -14.55
N VAL A 173 -8.83 -2.05 -14.11
CA VAL A 173 -10.02 -2.35 -14.91
C VAL A 173 -11.26 -1.80 -14.20
N GLY A 174 -12.46 -1.96 -14.80
CA GLY A 174 -13.73 -1.53 -14.21
C GLY A 174 -14.46 -0.48 -15.06
N VAL A 175 -14.18 -0.42 -16.37
CA VAL A 175 -14.97 0.37 -17.34
C VAL A 175 -16.14 -0.44 -17.91
N GLY A 176 -16.17 -1.74 -17.64
CA GLY A 176 -17.20 -2.68 -18.03
C GLY A 176 -16.63 -3.99 -18.56
N PRO A 177 -17.27 -5.14 -18.27
CA PRO A 177 -16.67 -6.47 -18.48
C PRO A 177 -16.11 -6.72 -19.89
N LYS A 178 -16.83 -6.29 -20.92
CA LYS A 178 -16.39 -6.51 -22.32
C LYS A 178 -15.22 -5.62 -22.75
N ASP A 179 -15.19 -4.40 -22.25
CA ASP A 179 -14.13 -3.44 -22.59
C ASP A 179 -12.87 -3.70 -21.74
N ASP A 180 -13.04 -4.16 -20.50
CA ASP A 180 -11.95 -4.56 -19.65
C ASP A 180 -11.14 -5.73 -20.22
N ILE A 181 -11.82 -6.71 -20.85
CA ILE A 181 -11.13 -7.82 -21.55
C ILE A 181 -10.23 -7.29 -22.68
N LYS A 182 -10.70 -6.27 -23.46
CA LYS A 182 -9.88 -5.63 -24.51
C LYS A 182 -8.66 -4.88 -23.92
N LEU A 183 -8.84 -4.23 -22.77
CA LEU A 183 -7.72 -3.57 -22.07
C LEU A 183 -6.68 -4.58 -21.60
N ILE A 184 -7.11 -5.71 -21.07
CA ILE A 184 -6.23 -6.81 -20.63
C ILE A 184 -5.44 -7.40 -21.81
N GLU A 185 -6.11 -7.63 -22.94
CA GLU A 185 -5.49 -8.07 -24.19
C GLU A 185 -4.43 -7.07 -24.66
N ALA A 186 -4.76 -5.77 -24.70
CA ALA A 186 -3.85 -4.71 -25.12
C ALA A 186 -2.58 -4.63 -24.24
N VAL A 187 -2.73 -4.78 -22.93
CA VAL A 187 -1.58 -4.84 -22.01
C VAL A 187 -0.72 -6.07 -22.32
N ARG A 188 -1.33 -7.25 -22.49
CA ARG A 188 -0.58 -8.48 -22.85
C ARG A 188 0.19 -8.30 -24.17
N GLU A 189 -0.42 -7.67 -25.17
CA GLU A 189 0.25 -7.33 -26.42
C GLU A 189 1.43 -6.37 -26.22
N GLY A 190 1.30 -5.37 -25.34
CA GLY A 190 2.37 -4.40 -25.05
C GLY A 190 3.58 -5.02 -24.36
N ILE A 191 3.37 -5.97 -23.44
CA ILE A 191 4.44 -6.56 -22.63
C ILE A 191 4.98 -7.89 -23.17
N GLY A 192 4.23 -8.60 -24.04
CA GLY A 192 4.56 -9.93 -24.56
C GLY A 192 4.28 -11.06 -23.54
N ASP A 193 4.36 -12.31 -23.95
CA ASP A 193 3.80 -13.47 -23.24
C ASP A 193 4.48 -13.81 -21.92
N SER A 194 5.78 -13.54 -21.77
CA SER A 194 6.56 -13.96 -20.61
C SER A 194 6.58 -12.96 -19.45
N PHE A 195 6.06 -11.76 -19.66
CA PHE A 195 6.10 -10.72 -18.65
C PHE A 195 4.95 -10.90 -17.65
N ARG A 196 5.25 -10.81 -16.35
CA ARG A 196 4.25 -10.93 -15.28
C ARG A 196 3.38 -9.69 -15.23
N PHE A 197 2.06 -9.85 -15.24
CA PHE A 197 1.15 -8.74 -15.03
C PHE A 197 -0.03 -9.13 -14.14
N MET A 198 -0.61 -8.14 -13.52
CA MET A 198 -1.70 -8.24 -12.57
C MET A 198 -2.86 -7.34 -12.98
N VAL A 199 -4.08 -7.76 -12.65
CA VAL A 199 -5.31 -7.03 -12.98
C VAL A 199 -6.00 -6.65 -11.68
N ASP A 200 -6.33 -5.36 -11.53
CA ASP A 200 -6.97 -4.82 -10.32
C ASP A 200 -8.31 -4.17 -10.68
N ALA A 201 -9.39 -4.69 -10.14
CA ALA A 201 -10.75 -4.23 -10.37
C ALA A 201 -11.23 -3.22 -9.30
N ASN A 202 -10.52 -3.05 -8.19
CA ASN A 202 -10.94 -2.21 -7.05
C ASN A 202 -12.44 -2.37 -6.75
N HIS A 203 -12.85 -3.63 -6.54
CA HIS A 203 -14.22 -4.04 -6.24
C HIS A 203 -15.30 -3.56 -7.24
N GLY A 204 -14.92 -3.47 -8.53
CA GLY A 204 -15.79 -2.92 -9.59
C GLY A 204 -16.85 -3.86 -10.15
N TYR A 205 -16.88 -5.15 -9.77
CA TYR A 205 -17.78 -6.13 -10.35
C TYR A 205 -18.75 -6.78 -9.34
N THR A 206 -19.83 -7.31 -9.89
CA THR A 206 -20.59 -8.38 -9.23
C THR A 206 -19.83 -9.71 -9.34
N THR A 207 -20.13 -10.69 -8.50
CA THR A 207 -19.51 -12.04 -8.61
C THR A 207 -19.72 -12.64 -10.00
N HIS A 208 -20.88 -12.41 -10.63
CA HIS A 208 -21.18 -12.88 -11.99
C HIS A 208 -20.26 -12.24 -13.04
N ASP A 209 -20.10 -10.91 -13.01
CA ASP A 209 -19.25 -10.19 -13.96
C ASP A 209 -17.77 -10.49 -13.72
N ALA A 210 -17.35 -10.59 -12.46
CA ALA A 210 -16.00 -11.00 -12.09
C ALA A 210 -15.64 -12.39 -12.61
N LEU A 211 -16.59 -13.34 -12.54
CA LEU A 211 -16.42 -14.69 -13.10
C LEU A 211 -16.31 -14.66 -14.62
N TYR A 212 -17.12 -13.82 -15.29
CA TYR A 212 -17.05 -13.64 -16.74
C TYR A 212 -15.71 -13.07 -17.20
N VAL A 213 -15.25 -11.98 -16.59
CA VAL A 213 -13.95 -11.36 -16.88
C VAL A 213 -12.81 -12.31 -16.50
N GLY A 214 -12.89 -12.93 -15.32
CA GLY A 214 -11.89 -13.85 -14.80
C GLY A 214 -11.60 -15.01 -15.75
N ARG A 215 -12.65 -15.65 -16.27
CA ARG A 215 -12.50 -16.74 -17.24
C ARG A 215 -11.91 -16.28 -18.58
N ALA A 216 -12.32 -15.09 -19.07
CA ALA A 216 -11.78 -14.56 -20.31
C ALA A 216 -10.31 -14.18 -20.19
N MET A 217 -9.89 -13.57 -19.06
CA MET A 217 -8.52 -13.14 -18.90
C MET A 217 -7.53 -14.28 -18.63
N GLU A 218 -7.99 -15.50 -18.29
CA GLU A 218 -7.12 -16.65 -18.12
C GLU A 218 -6.31 -16.98 -19.40
N GLU A 219 -6.84 -16.65 -20.58
CA GLU A 219 -6.13 -16.79 -21.86
C GLU A 219 -4.86 -15.91 -21.93
N PHE A 220 -4.86 -14.80 -21.20
CA PHE A 220 -3.74 -13.87 -21.14
C PHE A 220 -2.78 -14.15 -19.95
N SER A 221 -3.07 -15.15 -19.12
CA SER A 221 -2.25 -15.61 -18.01
C SER A 221 -1.83 -14.50 -17.02
N PRO A 222 -2.76 -13.71 -16.43
CA PRO A 222 -2.43 -12.76 -15.39
C PRO A 222 -1.97 -13.50 -14.13
N TYR A 223 -1.11 -12.84 -13.32
CA TYR A 223 -0.57 -13.44 -12.12
C TYR A 223 -1.58 -13.44 -10.96
N TRP A 224 -2.34 -12.33 -10.82
CA TRP A 224 -3.51 -12.29 -9.93
C TRP A 224 -4.62 -11.39 -10.48
N PHE A 225 -5.82 -11.60 -9.94
CA PHE A 225 -7.01 -10.76 -10.07
C PHE A 225 -7.31 -10.14 -8.71
N GLU A 226 -7.03 -8.84 -8.57
CA GLU A 226 -7.13 -8.07 -7.34
C GLU A 226 -8.51 -7.46 -7.19
N GLU A 227 -9.06 -7.55 -5.98
CA GLU A 227 -10.36 -7.00 -5.57
C GLU A 227 -11.47 -7.13 -6.64
N PRO A 228 -11.76 -8.35 -7.12
CA PRO A 228 -12.77 -8.53 -8.17
C PRO A 228 -14.16 -8.06 -7.74
N VAL A 229 -14.52 -8.26 -6.47
CA VAL A 229 -15.83 -7.97 -5.88
C VAL A 229 -15.68 -7.11 -4.61
N ALA A 230 -16.80 -6.57 -4.09
CA ALA A 230 -16.81 -5.77 -2.88
C ALA A 230 -16.13 -6.48 -1.70
N PRO A 231 -15.36 -5.77 -0.84
CA PRO A 231 -14.65 -6.37 0.29
C PRO A 231 -15.56 -7.12 1.27
N GLU A 232 -16.84 -6.76 1.34
CA GLU A 232 -17.85 -7.42 2.17
C GLU A 232 -18.37 -8.74 1.59
N ASP A 233 -18.19 -8.98 0.27
CA ASP A 233 -18.67 -10.19 -0.42
C ASP A 233 -17.68 -11.36 -0.27
N LEU A 234 -17.54 -11.83 0.97
CA LEU A 234 -16.63 -12.95 1.29
C LEU A 234 -17.04 -14.25 0.59
N ASP A 235 -18.32 -14.42 0.32
CA ASP A 235 -18.83 -15.59 -0.42
C ASP A 235 -18.45 -15.50 -1.90
N GLY A 236 -18.55 -14.32 -2.51
CA GLY A 236 -18.09 -14.05 -3.87
C GLY A 236 -16.59 -14.30 -4.03
N TYR A 237 -15.76 -13.82 -3.10
CA TYR A 237 -14.32 -14.12 -3.08
C TYR A 237 -14.07 -15.63 -3.06
N ARG A 238 -14.75 -16.37 -2.18
CA ARG A 238 -14.62 -17.83 -2.06
C ARG A 238 -15.05 -18.55 -3.35
N GLU A 239 -16.15 -18.11 -3.96
CA GLU A 239 -16.66 -18.68 -5.22
C GLU A 239 -15.68 -18.44 -6.37
N LEU A 240 -15.18 -17.21 -6.55
CA LEU A 240 -14.23 -16.86 -7.59
C LEU A 240 -12.93 -17.65 -7.44
N ARG A 241 -12.38 -17.73 -6.23
CA ARG A 241 -11.18 -18.54 -5.95
C ARG A 241 -11.37 -20.03 -6.28
N ALA A 242 -12.58 -20.57 -6.09
CA ALA A 242 -12.87 -21.97 -6.39
C ALA A 242 -13.05 -22.25 -7.89
N LEU A 243 -13.49 -21.26 -8.67
CA LEU A 243 -13.89 -21.42 -10.07
C LEU A 243 -12.87 -20.88 -11.08
N LEU A 244 -11.96 -20.03 -10.67
CA LEU A 244 -10.92 -19.42 -11.51
C LEU A 244 -9.56 -20.08 -11.25
N LYS A 245 -8.71 -20.10 -12.28
CA LYS A 245 -7.31 -20.59 -12.18
C LYS A 245 -6.36 -19.46 -11.80
N VAL A 246 -6.73 -18.20 -12.09
CA VAL A 246 -5.96 -17.02 -11.69
C VAL A 246 -6.04 -16.86 -10.17
N ASN A 247 -4.92 -16.47 -9.53
CA ASN A 247 -4.91 -16.18 -8.10
C ASN A 247 -5.84 -15.02 -7.76
N ILE A 248 -6.65 -15.15 -6.74
CA ILE A 248 -7.48 -14.08 -6.21
C ILE A 248 -6.72 -13.35 -5.11
N SER A 249 -6.58 -12.03 -5.25
CA SER A 249 -5.90 -11.20 -4.27
C SER A 249 -6.81 -10.08 -3.76
N GLY A 250 -6.47 -9.51 -2.60
CA GLY A 250 -7.21 -8.40 -2.02
C GLY A 250 -6.86 -8.18 -0.55
N GLY A 251 -7.52 -7.20 0.05
CA GLY A 251 -7.38 -6.89 1.45
C GLY A 251 -6.88 -5.48 1.74
N GLU A 252 -6.64 -4.62 0.74
CA GLU A 252 -6.28 -3.22 0.95
C GLU A 252 -7.37 -2.45 1.72
N ALA A 253 -8.63 -2.83 1.52
CA ALA A 253 -9.79 -2.28 2.20
C ALA A 253 -10.11 -2.97 3.54
N GLU A 254 -9.29 -3.94 4.01
CA GLU A 254 -9.53 -4.64 5.28
C GLU A 254 -8.66 -4.04 6.41
N PHE A 255 -9.22 -4.02 7.61
CA PHE A 255 -8.63 -3.36 8.77
C PHE A 255 -8.46 -4.35 9.92
N ASN A 256 -7.40 -4.11 10.72
CA ASN A 256 -7.06 -4.84 11.94
C ASN A 256 -7.15 -6.38 11.87
N ARG A 257 -6.58 -7.04 12.88
CA ARG A 257 -6.56 -8.52 12.98
C ARG A 257 -7.93 -9.19 13.00
N TRP A 258 -8.97 -8.50 13.47
CA TRP A 258 -10.30 -9.10 13.60
C TRP A 258 -11.04 -9.14 12.26
N GLY A 259 -10.88 -8.10 11.41
CA GLY A 259 -11.37 -8.14 10.04
C GLY A 259 -10.58 -9.12 9.18
N TRP A 260 -9.25 -9.05 9.26
CA TRP A 260 -8.36 -9.98 8.56
C TRP A 260 -8.60 -11.43 8.91
N ARG A 261 -8.89 -11.75 10.19
CA ARG A 261 -9.29 -13.11 10.57
C ARG A 261 -10.50 -13.61 9.79
N LYS A 262 -11.55 -12.79 9.69
CA LYS A 262 -12.77 -13.17 8.94
C LYS A 262 -12.49 -13.39 7.46
N LEU A 263 -11.69 -12.50 6.84
CA LEU A 263 -11.30 -12.59 5.44
C LEU A 263 -10.50 -13.89 5.18
N LEU A 264 -9.55 -14.22 6.02
CA LEU A 264 -8.74 -15.44 5.88
C LEU A 264 -9.55 -16.71 6.15
N GLU A 265 -10.44 -16.71 7.16
CA GLU A 265 -11.36 -17.82 7.46
C GLU A 265 -12.34 -18.09 6.32
N SER A 266 -12.72 -17.09 5.51
CA SER A 266 -13.56 -17.26 4.32
C SER A 266 -12.89 -18.11 3.23
N ARG A 267 -11.54 -18.19 3.24
CA ARG A 267 -10.73 -18.83 2.19
C ARG A 267 -10.94 -18.23 0.79
N GLY A 268 -11.25 -16.95 0.73
CA GLY A 268 -11.48 -16.21 -0.52
C GLY A 268 -10.21 -15.70 -1.20
N LEU A 269 -9.05 -15.73 -0.53
CA LEU A 269 -7.78 -15.19 -1.06
C LEU A 269 -6.75 -16.28 -1.29
N ASP A 270 -6.00 -16.15 -2.40
CA ASP A 270 -4.72 -16.81 -2.65
C ASP A 270 -3.55 -15.92 -2.20
N ILE A 271 -3.70 -14.58 -2.29
CA ILE A 271 -2.69 -13.59 -1.92
C ILE A 271 -3.36 -12.49 -1.08
N ALA A 272 -2.80 -12.20 0.08
CA ALA A 272 -3.26 -11.15 0.99
C ALA A 272 -2.52 -9.83 0.71
N GLN A 273 -3.25 -8.70 0.66
CA GLN A 273 -2.70 -7.37 0.32
C GLN A 273 -2.98 -6.33 1.43
N PRO A 274 -2.37 -6.47 2.62
CA PRO A 274 -2.57 -5.51 3.71
C PRO A 274 -1.95 -4.14 3.38
N GLU A 275 -2.68 -3.05 3.74
CA GLU A 275 -2.19 -1.68 3.64
C GLU A 275 -1.76 -1.18 5.04
N VAL A 276 -0.44 -1.07 5.26
CA VAL A 276 0.11 -0.70 6.56
C VAL A 276 -0.28 0.69 7.03
N CYS A 277 -0.46 1.62 6.09
CA CYS A 277 -0.88 2.99 6.40
C CYS A 277 -2.39 3.10 6.71
N ALA A 278 -3.16 1.98 6.59
CA ALA A 278 -4.59 1.94 6.84
C ALA A 278 -4.99 1.04 8.00
N LEU A 279 -4.44 -0.16 8.09
CA LEU A 279 -4.97 -1.26 8.93
C LEU A 279 -4.72 -1.11 10.43
N GLY A 280 -3.96 -0.10 10.86
CA GLY A 280 -3.57 0.14 12.27
C GLY A 280 -2.06 0.23 12.47
N GLY A 281 -1.27 0.46 11.42
CA GLY A 281 0.17 0.66 11.46
C GLY A 281 0.98 -0.64 11.55
N ILE A 282 2.27 -0.50 11.83
CA ILE A 282 3.23 -1.61 11.89
C ILE A 282 2.88 -2.60 13.01
N SER A 283 2.48 -2.10 14.18
CA SER A 283 2.09 -2.94 15.32
C SER A 283 0.96 -3.91 14.97
N GLU A 284 -0.04 -3.45 14.22
CA GLU A 284 -1.15 -4.29 13.79
C GLU A 284 -0.81 -5.12 12.56
N TYR A 285 -0.01 -4.57 11.64
CA TYR A 285 0.48 -5.29 10.47
C TYR A 285 1.20 -6.59 10.84
N LEU A 286 2.08 -6.56 11.84
CA LEU A 286 2.81 -7.75 12.30
C LEU A 286 1.86 -8.85 12.80
N ARG A 287 0.74 -8.49 13.43
CA ARG A 287 -0.29 -9.43 13.86
C ARG A 287 -1.08 -10.00 12.68
N VAL A 288 -1.39 -9.14 11.70
CA VAL A 288 -2.06 -9.56 10.45
C VAL A 288 -1.14 -10.49 9.65
N LEU A 289 0.15 -10.17 9.54
CA LEU A 289 1.14 -11.04 8.87
C LEU A 289 1.20 -12.43 9.53
N ALA A 290 1.21 -12.49 10.87
CA ALA A 290 1.19 -13.76 11.58
C ALA A 290 -0.10 -14.57 11.32
N LEU A 291 -1.25 -13.91 11.19
CA LEU A 291 -2.51 -14.56 10.78
C LEU A 291 -2.42 -15.08 9.35
N CYS A 292 -1.94 -14.29 8.39
CA CYS A 292 -1.77 -14.73 7.00
C CYS A 292 -0.87 -15.97 6.93
N HIS A 293 0.27 -15.96 7.63
CA HIS A 293 1.19 -17.11 7.67
C HIS A 293 0.57 -18.35 8.31
N SER A 294 -0.25 -18.18 9.37
CA SER A 294 -0.96 -19.31 10.00
C SER A 294 -2.03 -19.94 9.10
N HIS A 295 -2.53 -19.18 8.11
CA HIS A 295 -3.45 -19.65 7.08
C HIS A 295 -2.74 -20.07 5.78
N PHE A 296 -1.39 -20.05 5.75
CA PHE A 296 -0.59 -20.31 4.56
C PHE A 296 -0.94 -19.42 3.37
N THR A 297 -1.32 -18.17 3.64
CA THR A 297 -1.64 -17.17 2.62
C THR A 297 -0.44 -16.24 2.43
N PRO A 298 0.19 -16.23 1.24
CA PRO A 298 1.26 -15.29 0.89
C PRO A 298 0.80 -13.83 0.99
N VAL A 299 1.76 -12.93 1.27
CA VAL A 299 1.47 -11.51 1.48
C VAL A 299 2.26 -10.65 0.49
N VAL A 300 1.57 -9.81 -0.26
CA VAL A 300 2.10 -8.67 -1.02
C VAL A 300 1.42 -7.42 -0.48
N ASN A 301 2.19 -6.46 -0.01
CA ASN A 301 1.58 -5.27 0.56
C ASN A 301 0.98 -4.37 -0.53
N HIS A 302 -0.23 -3.85 -0.30
CA HIS A 302 -0.72 -2.69 -1.04
C HIS A 302 0.10 -1.47 -0.65
N VAL A 303 0.51 -0.65 -1.64
CA VAL A 303 1.29 0.58 -1.40
C VAL A 303 0.78 1.70 -2.30
N TRP A 304 -0.07 2.54 -1.75
CA TRP A 304 -0.50 3.77 -2.41
C TRP A 304 -0.32 4.95 -1.45
N GLY A 305 0.80 5.69 -1.60
CA GLY A 305 1.16 6.76 -0.68
C GLY A 305 2.39 7.52 -1.13
N SER A 306 3.09 8.10 -0.16
CA SER A 306 4.33 8.83 -0.36
C SER A 306 5.57 7.93 -0.23
N ALA A 307 6.74 8.54 -0.36
CA ALA A 307 8.02 7.87 -0.09
C ALA A 307 8.15 7.33 1.34
N ILE A 308 7.35 7.83 2.32
CA ILE A 308 7.27 7.25 3.66
C ILE A 308 6.61 5.89 3.61
N ALA A 309 5.46 5.76 2.94
CA ALA A 309 4.78 4.48 2.75
C ALA A 309 5.68 3.47 2.01
N VAL A 310 6.40 3.91 0.97
CA VAL A 310 7.38 3.07 0.25
C VAL A 310 8.48 2.59 1.20
N ALA A 311 9.07 3.48 2.01
CA ALA A 311 10.13 3.12 2.96
C ALA A 311 9.66 2.11 4.00
N VAL A 312 8.48 2.33 4.60
CA VAL A 312 7.87 1.39 5.57
C VAL A 312 7.72 0.00 4.95
N ASN A 313 7.15 -0.05 3.74
CA ASN A 313 6.90 -1.31 3.07
C ASN A 313 8.19 -2.05 2.69
N LEU A 314 9.25 -1.34 2.28
CA LEU A 314 10.57 -1.96 2.06
C LEU A 314 11.08 -2.66 3.32
N HIS A 315 10.96 -2.04 4.50
CA HIS A 315 11.35 -2.66 5.75
C HIS A 315 10.50 -3.88 6.10
N LEU A 316 9.18 -3.80 5.91
CA LEU A 316 8.25 -4.89 6.21
C LEU A 316 8.48 -6.09 5.28
N LEU A 317 8.61 -5.84 3.97
CA LEU A 317 8.90 -6.87 2.98
C LEU A 317 10.27 -7.52 3.22
N ALA A 318 11.27 -6.75 3.63
CA ALA A 318 12.58 -7.28 3.98
C ALA A 318 12.51 -8.22 5.20
N ALA A 319 11.75 -7.85 6.23
CA ALA A 319 11.61 -8.61 7.48
C ALA A 319 10.60 -9.76 7.38
N MET A 320 9.83 -9.84 6.29
CA MET A 320 8.83 -10.89 6.08
C MET A 320 9.48 -12.26 5.90
N PRO A 321 9.15 -13.26 6.77
CA PRO A 321 9.65 -14.61 6.60
C PRO A 321 9.21 -15.24 5.28
N PRO A 322 10.02 -16.13 4.67
CA PRO A 322 9.63 -16.84 3.46
C PRO A 322 8.46 -17.79 3.71
N LEU A 323 7.51 -17.87 2.77
CA LEU A 323 6.36 -18.75 2.81
C LEU A 323 6.14 -19.41 1.43
N PRO A 324 6.19 -20.76 1.31
CA PRO A 324 6.68 -21.70 2.32
C PRO A 324 8.17 -21.56 2.57
N GLY A 325 8.66 -22.01 3.72
CA GLY A 325 10.09 -22.10 4.01
C GLY A 325 10.69 -23.29 3.28
N GLY A 326 11.28 -23.05 2.12
CA GLY A 326 11.85 -24.11 1.27
C GLY A 326 12.94 -23.59 0.34
N LEU A 327 13.41 -24.42 -0.58
CA LEU A 327 14.44 -24.05 -1.57
C LEU A 327 13.92 -23.04 -2.60
N PHE A 328 12.62 -22.99 -2.82
CA PHE A 328 11.95 -22.08 -3.77
C PHE A 328 10.82 -21.35 -3.03
N PRO A 329 11.16 -20.42 -2.13
CA PRO A 329 10.14 -19.64 -1.41
C PRO A 329 9.38 -18.74 -2.38
N TRP A 330 8.14 -18.46 -2.06
CA TRP A 330 7.43 -17.38 -2.69
C TRP A 330 8.01 -16.03 -2.22
N GLU A 331 8.35 -15.17 -3.15
CA GLU A 331 8.98 -13.87 -2.86
C GLU A 331 7.97 -12.74 -2.97
N PRO A 332 7.80 -11.91 -1.93
CA PRO A 332 6.95 -10.75 -1.98
C PRO A 332 7.55 -9.66 -2.86
N MET A 333 6.67 -8.82 -3.44
CA MET A 333 7.05 -7.70 -4.29
C MET A 333 6.60 -6.37 -3.65
N LEU A 334 7.35 -5.31 -3.93
CA LEU A 334 6.94 -3.94 -3.61
C LEU A 334 6.06 -3.39 -4.73
N GLU A 335 4.90 -2.87 -4.39
CA GLU A 335 4.08 -2.05 -5.27
C GLU A 335 4.68 -0.65 -5.44
N PHE A 336 4.77 -0.15 -6.67
CA PHE A 336 5.38 1.15 -6.93
C PHE A 336 4.65 1.93 -8.03
N ASP A 337 4.29 3.20 -7.71
CA ASP A 337 3.69 4.15 -8.66
C ASP A 337 4.74 4.59 -9.69
N THR A 338 4.53 4.22 -10.95
CA THR A 338 5.42 4.58 -12.06
C THR A 338 5.13 5.96 -12.64
N THR A 339 4.00 6.57 -12.30
CA THR A 339 3.65 7.92 -12.75
C THR A 339 4.57 8.97 -12.11
N HIS A 340 4.53 10.20 -12.60
CA HIS A 340 5.20 11.30 -11.92
C HIS A 340 4.46 11.62 -10.62
N ASN A 341 5.15 11.40 -9.49
CA ASN A 341 4.57 11.55 -8.17
C ASN A 341 5.51 12.33 -7.24
N HIS A 342 5.23 13.62 -7.07
CA HIS A 342 6.03 14.49 -6.20
C HIS A 342 6.20 13.96 -4.78
N PHE A 343 5.20 13.24 -4.23
CA PHE A 343 5.30 12.68 -2.89
C PHE A 343 6.26 11.49 -2.79
N ILE A 344 6.56 10.83 -3.92
CA ILE A 344 7.57 9.77 -3.99
C ILE A 344 8.92 10.34 -4.44
N ASP A 345 8.91 11.15 -5.49
CA ASP A 345 10.14 11.57 -6.16
C ASP A 345 10.87 12.68 -5.39
N ASP A 346 10.14 13.63 -4.74
CA ASP A 346 10.71 14.88 -4.25
C ASP A 346 10.55 15.11 -2.72
N LEU A 347 9.78 14.28 -2.00
CA LEU A 347 9.46 14.52 -0.58
C LEU A 347 10.69 14.43 0.33
N LEU A 348 11.61 13.53 0.05
CA LEU A 348 12.69 13.15 0.98
C LEU A 348 13.94 13.99 0.79
N THR A 349 14.69 14.22 1.89
CA THR A 349 16.02 14.84 1.86
C THR A 349 17.04 14.04 1.05
N VAL A 350 16.90 12.71 1.07
CA VAL A 350 17.65 11.76 0.24
C VAL A 350 16.63 10.82 -0.41
N SER A 351 16.54 10.87 -1.73
CA SER A 351 15.60 10.04 -2.48
C SER A 351 15.90 8.55 -2.30
N LEU A 352 14.84 7.73 -2.29
CA LEU A 352 14.95 6.26 -2.36
C LEU A 352 15.42 5.78 -3.74
N ASP A 353 15.30 6.64 -4.75
CA ASP A 353 15.78 6.39 -6.14
C ASP A 353 15.32 5.06 -6.75
N ILE A 354 14.07 4.69 -6.48
CA ILE A 354 13.51 3.39 -6.85
C ILE A 354 13.61 3.12 -8.36
N LYS A 355 13.25 4.11 -9.20
CA LYS A 355 13.23 3.97 -10.66
C LYS A 355 14.61 3.64 -11.23
N ASN A 356 15.65 4.34 -10.77
CA ASN A 356 17.02 4.05 -11.21
C ASN A 356 17.54 2.73 -10.65
N GLN A 357 17.20 2.39 -9.40
CA GLN A 357 17.56 1.10 -8.82
C GLN A 357 16.91 -0.07 -9.58
N VAL A 358 15.62 0.01 -9.90
CA VAL A 358 14.90 -1.01 -10.71
C VAL A 358 15.61 -1.23 -12.04
N LYS A 359 15.96 -0.15 -12.75
CA LYS A 359 16.64 -0.20 -14.04
C LYS A 359 18.03 -0.83 -13.95
N SER A 360 18.83 -0.46 -12.93
CA SER A 360 20.22 -0.91 -12.78
C SER A 360 20.35 -2.28 -12.10
N ASN A 361 19.39 -2.68 -11.27
CA ASN A 361 19.44 -3.88 -10.43
C ASN A 361 18.44 -4.97 -10.86
N ASN A 362 18.12 -5.05 -12.14
CA ASN A 362 17.27 -6.10 -12.70
C ASN A 362 15.88 -6.21 -12.01
N GLY A 363 15.22 -5.07 -11.77
CA GLY A 363 13.87 -5.02 -11.19
C GLY A 363 13.82 -5.09 -9.66
N THR A 364 14.95 -4.93 -8.97
CA THR A 364 15.02 -4.98 -7.52
C THR A 364 15.54 -3.66 -6.92
N VAL A 365 15.20 -3.42 -5.66
CA VAL A 365 15.66 -2.27 -4.88
C VAL A 365 16.27 -2.72 -3.56
N SER A 366 17.27 -1.96 -3.09
CA SER A 366 17.95 -2.18 -1.83
C SER A 366 17.15 -1.60 -0.66
N LEU A 367 17.43 -2.09 0.54
CA LEU A 367 16.76 -1.66 1.76
C LEU A 367 17.27 -0.28 2.21
N PRO A 368 16.41 0.56 2.84
CA PRO A 368 16.88 1.76 3.53
C PRO A 368 17.82 1.40 4.68
N ASN A 369 18.94 2.11 4.83
CA ASN A 369 20.01 1.76 5.77
C ASN A 369 20.08 2.66 7.02
N GLY A 370 19.29 3.73 7.11
CA GLY A 370 19.29 4.65 8.25
C GLY A 370 18.49 4.13 9.44
N PRO A 371 18.71 4.71 10.66
CA PRO A 371 17.90 4.41 11.83
C PRO A 371 16.42 4.72 11.61
N GLY A 372 15.54 3.92 12.20
CA GLY A 372 14.10 4.02 11.98
C GLY A 372 13.72 3.64 10.54
N LEU A 373 12.96 4.48 9.89
CA LEU A 373 12.60 4.32 8.47
C LEU A 373 13.77 4.64 7.52
N GLY A 374 14.86 5.25 8.02
CA GLY A 374 16.00 5.66 7.21
C GLY A 374 15.69 6.82 6.25
N VAL A 375 14.57 7.50 6.41
CA VAL A 375 14.13 8.61 5.56
C VAL A 375 13.69 9.81 6.38
N THR A 376 13.79 11.00 5.78
CA THR A 376 13.37 12.26 6.43
C THR A 376 12.74 13.18 5.38
N PRO A 377 11.50 13.64 5.58
CA PRO A 377 10.86 14.61 4.71
C PRO A 377 11.56 15.96 4.73
N GLN A 378 11.59 16.65 3.59
CA GLN A 378 12.11 18.01 3.46
C GLN A 378 11.09 19.01 4.01
N ARG A 379 11.50 19.89 4.93
CA ARG A 379 10.62 20.92 5.51
C ARG A 379 10.05 21.87 4.46
N ASP A 380 10.87 22.29 3.50
CA ASP A 380 10.43 23.17 2.41
C ASP A 380 9.38 22.50 1.53
N PHE A 381 9.53 21.20 1.28
CA PHE A 381 8.55 20.43 0.53
C PHE A 381 7.21 20.36 1.28
N LEU A 382 7.23 20.02 2.57
CA LEU A 382 6.04 20.01 3.42
C LEU A 382 5.31 21.35 3.39
N ASN A 383 6.05 22.46 3.50
CA ASN A 383 5.46 23.81 3.47
C ASN A 383 4.88 24.16 2.09
N LYS A 384 5.58 23.80 1.01
CA LYS A 384 5.18 24.11 -0.38
C LYS A 384 3.88 23.43 -0.78
N PHE A 385 3.71 22.15 -0.40
CA PHE A 385 2.57 21.33 -0.82
C PHE A 385 1.45 21.25 0.23
N ARG A 386 1.58 21.96 1.33
CA ARG A 386 0.59 21.99 2.39
C ARG A 386 -0.73 22.61 1.93
N ILE A 387 -1.86 21.95 2.20
CA ILE A 387 -3.21 22.37 1.82
C ILE A 387 -4.16 22.50 3.02
N ASP A 388 -3.68 22.33 4.24
CA ASP A 388 -4.46 22.34 5.49
C ASP A 388 -4.12 23.53 6.41
N SER A 389 -3.51 24.57 5.86
CA SER A 389 -3.17 25.81 6.54
C SER A 389 -4.35 26.80 6.61
#